data_af9670c2b681d90207e978a79dc7b94a
#
_entry.id   af9670c2b681d90207e978a79dc7b94a
#
_cell.length_a   1.000
_cell.length_b   1.000
_cell.length_c   1.000
_cell.angle_alpha   90.00
_cell.angle_beta   90.00
_cell.angle_gamma   90.00
#
_symmetry.space_group_name_H-M   'P 1'
#
loop_
_entity.id
_entity.type
_entity.pdbx_description
1 polymer ?
#
loop_
_entity_poly.entity_id
_entity_poly.type
_entity_poly.pdbx_seq_one_letter_code
_entity_poly.pdbx_strand_id
1 'polypeptide(L)' 'MSLENKSLAELEELASNLRSQIALNPNHTAMEKVELEDVQGWLKLRRREAVGSPSNDTAF' A
#
# COMPACT_ATOMS: atom_id res chain seq x y z
N MET A 1 0.71 6.98 -13.73
CA MET A 1 1.65 5.97 -13.27
C MET A 1 0.90 4.78 -12.70
N SER A 2 1.30 3.59 -13.08
CA SER A 2 0.55 2.40 -12.70
C SER A 2 1.13 1.77 -11.43
N LEU A 3 0.29 1.53 -10.45
CA LEU A 3 0.71 0.86 -9.22
C LEU A 3 1.05 -0.61 -9.47
N GLU A 4 0.53 -1.16 -10.55
CA GLU A 4 0.78 -2.56 -10.88
C GLU A 4 2.25 -2.86 -11.10
N ASN A 5 3.00 -1.86 -11.56
CA ASN A 5 4.41 -2.05 -11.90
C ASN A 5 5.35 -1.76 -10.75
N LYS A 6 4.80 -1.40 -9.60
CA LYS A 6 5.64 -1.07 -8.46
C LYS A 6 5.95 -2.30 -7.64
N SER A 7 7.17 -2.37 -7.15
CA SER A 7 7.58 -3.44 -6.26
C SER A 7 6.99 -3.22 -4.87
N LEU A 8 7.07 -4.24 -4.03
CA LEU A 8 6.59 -4.13 -2.66
C LEU A 8 7.29 -2.98 -1.92
N ALA A 9 8.60 -2.88 -2.08
CA ALA A 9 9.35 -1.81 -1.42
C ALA A 9 8.90 -0.43 -1.90
N GLU A 10 8.65 -0.29 -3.19
CA GLU A 10 8.19 0.97 -3.74
C GLU A 10 6.81 1.33 -3.22
N LEU A 11 5.93 0.36 -3.12
CA LEU A 11 4.60 0.60 -2.59
C LEU A 11 4.65 0.99 -1.12
N GLU A 12 5.52 0.36 -0.35
CA GLU A 12 5.67 0.71 1.05
C GLU A 12 6.21 2.11 1.23
N GLU A 13 7.15 2.49 0.40
CA GLU A 13 7.69 3.85 0.45
C GLU A 13 6.63 4.86 0.08
N LEU A 14 5.87 4.59 -0.96
CA LEU A 14 4.80 5.48 -1.38
C LEU A 14 3.75 5.62 -0.29
N ALA A 15 3.37 4.53 0.35
CA ALA A 15 2.41 4.57 1.44
C ALA A 15 2.93 5.42 2.60
N SER A 16 4.19 5.28 2.92
CA SER A 16 4.81 6.06 3.99
C SER A 16 4.77 7.55 3.67
N ASN A 17 5.11 7.90 2.42
CA ASN A 17 5.08 9.29 1.99
C ASN A 17 3.68 9.87 2.06
N LEU A 18 2.69 9.09 1.60
CA LEU A 18 1.32 9.55 1.63
C LEU A 18 0.83 9.76 3.06
N ARG A 19 1.18 8.85 3.95
CA ARG A 19 0.81 9.00 5.36
C ARG A 19 1.40 10.26 5.96
N SER A 20 2.65 10.56 5.64
CA SER A 20 3.30 11.75 6.14
C SER A 20 2.60 13.00 5.65
N GLN A 21 2.24 13.03 4.37
CA GLN A 21 1.55 14.18 3.80
C GLN A 21 0.19 14.38 4.44
N ILE A 22 -0.54 13.29 4.65
CA ILE A 22 -1.84 13.36 5.28
C ILE A 22 -1.73 13.88 6.71
N ALA A 23 -0.72 13.43 7.44
CA ALA A 23 -0.51 13.87 8.81
C ALA A 23 -0.21 15.36 8.88
N LEU A 24 0.52 15.88 7.88
CA LEU A 24 0.84 17.29 7.86
C LEU A 24 -0.35 18.18 7.50
N ASN A 25 -1.21 17.70 6.62
CA ASN A 25 -2.34 18.49 6.14
C ASN A 25 -3.61 17.65 6.03
N PRO A 26 -4.17 17.21 7.17
CA PRO A 26 -5.32 16.30 7.11
C PRO A 26 -6.55 16.87 6.43
N ASN A 27 -6.66 18.21 6.37
CA ASN A 27 -7.83 18.84 5.78
C ASN A 27 -7.72 19.06 4.27
N HIS A 28 -6.53 18.89 3.72
CA HIS A 28 -6.29 19.19 2.30
C HIS A 28 -5.66 18.02 1.56
N THR A 29 -5.86 16.82 2.05
CA THR A 29 -5.24 15.64 1.48
C THR A 29 -6.25 14.59 1.09
N ALA A 30 -7.39 15.03 0.54
CA ALA A 30 -8.42 14.08 0.11
C ALA A 30 -7.90 13.15 -0.97
N MET A 31 -7.17 13.68 -1.94
CA MET A 31 -6.60 12.86 -3.01
C MET A 31 -5.57 11.89 -2.48
N GLU A 32 -4.74 12.36 -1.56
CA GLU A 32 -3.73 11.51 -0.95
C GLU A 32 -4.35 10.35 -0.17
N LYS A 33 -5.46 10.61 0.48
CA LYS A 33 -6.16 9.55 1.22
C LYS A 33 -6.67 8.48 0.28
N VAL A 34 -7.23 8.87 -0.85
CA VAL A 34 -7.70 7.93 -1.86
C VAL A 34 -6.53 7.14 -2.41
N GLU A 35 -5.44 7.81 -2.74
CA GLU A 35 -4.25 7.14 -3.24
C GLU A 35 -3.69 6.16 -2.22
N LEU A 36 -3.70 6.55 -0.95
CA LEU A 36 -3.21 5.67 0.09
C LEU A 36 -4.03 4.38 0.17
N GLU A 37 -5.35 4.50 0.04
CA GLU A 37 -6.20 3.32 0.04
C GLU A 37 -5.85 2.38 -1.12
N ASP A 38 -5.61 2.94 -2.30
CA ASP A 38 -5.21 2.15 -3.44
C ASP A 38 -3.88 1.47 -3.20
N VAL A 39 -2.93 2.23 -2.68
CA VAL A 39 -1.60 1.69 -2.40
C VAL A 39 -1.69 0.57 -1.36
N GLN A 40 -2.49 0.76 -0.34
CA GLN A 40 -2.66 -0.27 0.69
C GLN A 40 -3.26 -1.54 0.12
N GLY A 41 -4.19 -1.40 -0.83
CA GLY A 41 -4.75 -2.56 -1.51
C GLY A 41 -3.69 -3.34 -2.26
N TRP A 42 -2.85 -2.63 -3.01
CA TRP A 42 -1.77 -3.26 -3.75
C TRP A 42 -0.71 -3.85 -2.82
N LEU A 43 -0.43 -3.16 -1.71
CA LEU A 43 0.51 -3.68 -0.72
C LEU A 43 0.02 -5.02 -0.16
N LYS A 44 -1.25 -5.09 0.15
CA LYS A 44 -1.82 -6.32 0.68
C LYS A 44 -1.67 -7.45 -0.32
N LEU A 45 -1.96 -7.15 -1.58
CA LEU A 45 -1.84 -8.15 -2.64
C LEU A 45 -0.40 -8.59 -2.82
N ARG A 46 0.53 -7.64 -2.87
CA ARG A 46 1.94 -7.95 -3.06
C ARG A 46 2.52 -8.74 -1.91
N ARG A 47 2.10 -8.42 -0.70
CA ARG A 47 2.57 -9.18 0.46
C ARG A 47 2.12 -10.63 0.39
N ARG A 48 0.91 -10.86 -0.06
CA ARG A 48 0.43 -12.23 -0.24
C ARG A 48 1.26 -12.97 -1.27
N GLU A 49 1.58 -12.30 -2.37
CA GLU A 49 2.41 -12.92 -3.41
C GLU A 49 3.82 -13.17 -2.92
N ALA A 50 4.36 -12.25 -2.13
CA ALA A 50 5.72 -12.39 -1.62
C ALA A 50 5.84 -13.54 -0.64
N VAL A 51 4.83 -13.74 0.18
CA VAL A 51 4.78 -14.89 1.07
C VAL A 51 4.71 -16.18 0.27
N GLY A 52 4.01 -16.13 -0.85
CA GLY A 52 4.08 -17.19 -1.83
C GLY A 52 3.33 -18.46 -1.51
N SER A 53 2.81 -18.58 -0.32
CA SER A 53 2.14 -19.81 0.05
C SER A 53 0.83 -19.52 0.76
N PRO A 54 -0.27 -19.65 0.06
CA PRO A 54 -1.57 -19.45 0.68
C PRO A 54 -1.88 -20.48 1.75
N SER A 55 -1.25 -21.62 1.68
CA SER A 55 -1.52 -22.65 2.66
C SER A 55 -1.10 -22.23 4.06
N ASN A 56 -0.16 -21.34 4.16
CA ASN A 56 0.26 -20.84 5.46
C ASN A 56 -0.85 -20.09 6.18
N ASP A 57 -1.73 -19.52 5.42
CA ASP A 57 -2.80 -18.73 5.99
C ASP A 57 -3.83 -19.59 6.68
N THR A 58 -3.89 -20.82 6.28
CA THR A 58 -4.88 -21.73 6.82
C THR A 58 -4.32 -22.57 7.94
N ALA A 59 -3.12 -22.25 8.34
CA ALA A 59 -2.46 -23.04 9.37
C ALA A 59 -2.99 -22.74 10.75
N PHE A 60 -4.04 -22.07 10.83
CA PHE A 60 -4.61 -21.81 12.14
C PHE A 60 -5.91 -22.48 12.31
#